data_3da51322202f300a1ed5790476a08c8c
#
_entry.id   3da51322202f300a1ed5790476a08c8c
#
_cell.length_a   1.000
_cell.length_b   1.000
_cell.length_c   1.000
_cell.angle_alpha   90.00
_cell.angle_beta   90.00
_cell.angle_gamma   90.00
#
_symmetry.space_group_name_H-M   'P 1'
#
loop_
_entity.id
_entity.type
_entity.pdbx_description
1 polymer ?
#
loop_
_entity_poly.entity_id
_entity_poly.type
_entity_poly.pdbx_seq_one_letter_code
_entity_poly.pdbx_strand_id
1 'polypeptide(L)'
;MGRDLEFIRSDAFAATCRTRPPDFTRRRKMPHDLLVESVVVRKGRTLSLEVREFAREAHMAGPISVPGYLKARERLRPEALLGLARHHAAGVYADGDYRTYRGMLLVAIDGSTANVPTNAETIARWGSSSGHGRDQATMGLSGAFDVVNRQMLDLAVRRGGFDERAEVPGHVEAVADAVGGLPFALVMDRGYPSFPLMAALSDMGVPYVMRCQRNFMNAEFRACEAAGGDLRLDLELTNSRLRSAGRSDRDARERLVGHAPLRVRCALVDVGGEAPEKLVTTIGDDVLATNELAEVYHMRWGVETCFQFMKDRLQMENFTGTRPKLIEQDVYAAAYLANVAFDLANEAEREASGDIAARGYKHRMTVNRTVAIGVLKDELIRIVLAEDAAVREAMMSDIVAELGRCLVPVRPARAYDRDGLESKRANRYSNTHKRAF
;
A
#
# COMPACT_ATOMS: atom_id res chain seq x y z
N MET A 1 -16.52 5.60 5.12
CA MET A 1 -16.24 6.61 6.19
C MET A 1 -17.12 6.42 7.43
N GLY A 2 -18.45 6.34 7.36
CA GLY A 2 -19.32 6.12 8.54
C GLY A 2 -18.91 4.91 9.37
N ARG A 3 -18.72 3.75 8.73
CA ARG A 3 -18.21 2.52 9.38
C ARG A 3 -16.86 2.69 10.06
N ASP A 4 -15.95 3.47 9.47
CA ASP A 4 -14.62 3.70 10.05
C ASP A 4 -14.74 4.47 11.36
N LEU A 5 -15.63 5.46 11.44
CA LEU A 5 -15.88 6.23 12.64
C LEU A 5 -16.56 5.40 13.73
N GLU A 6 -17.50 4.53 13.36
CA GLU A 6 -18.12 3.58 14.28
C GLU A 6 -17.05 2.61 14.82
N PHE A 7 -16.17 2.11 13.94
CA PHE A 7 -15.06 1.26 14.34
C PHE A 7 -14.11 1.97 15.30
N ILE A 8 -13.67 3.20 14.96
CA ILE A 8 -12.79 4.01 15.83
C ILE A 8 -13.39 4.21 17.22
N ARG A 9 -14.70 4.36 17.33
CA ARG A 9 -15.43 4.60 18.58
C ARG A 9 -15.77 3.33 19.36
N SER A 10 -15.52 2.15 18.79
CA SER A 10 -15.82 0.87 19.42
C SER A 10 -14.86 0.51 20.56
N ASP A 11 -15.36 -0.22 21.55
CA ASP A 11 -14.52 -0.75 22.66
C ASP A 11 -13.47 -1.73 22.15
N ALA A 12 -13.79 -2.49 21.09
CA ALA A 12 -12.87 -3.42 20.46
C ALA A 12 -11.65 -2.67 19.89
N PHE A 13 -11.89 -1.59 19.14
CA PHE A 13 -10.81 -0.76 18.61
C PHE A 13 -10.05 -0.04 19.72
N ALA A 14 -10.73 0.47 20.74
CA ALA A 14 -10.10 1.08 21.92
C ALA A 14 -9.09 0.14 22.59
N ALA A 15 -9.39 -1.16 22.65
CA ALA A 15 -8.48 -2.17 23.18
C ALA A 15 -7.21 -2.32 22.32
N THR A 16 -7.34 -2.27 20.99
CA THR A 16 -6.18 -2.35 20.07
C THR A 16 -5.28 -1.11 20.14
N CYS A 17 -5.84 0.04 20.51
CA CYS A 17 -5.10 1.31 20.65
C CYS A 17 -4.10 1.31 21.81
N ARG A 18 -4.28 0.46 22.83
CA ARG A 18 -3.55 0.55 24.11
C ARG A 18 -2.13 0.01 23.99
N THR A 19 -1.14 0.82 24.31
CA THR A 19 0.24 0.34 24.52
C THR A 19 0.34 -0.44 25.84
N ARG A 20 -0.38 0.01 26.87
CA ARG A 20 -0.45 -0.63 28.20
C ARG A 20 -1.90 -0.77 28.62
N PRO A 21 -2.28 -1.77 29.42
CA PRO A 21 -3.67 -1.98 29.83
C PRO A 21 -4.39 -0.74 30.39
N PRO A 22 -3.75 0.17 31.19
CA PRO A 22 -4.43 1.35 31.73
C PRO A 22 -4.52 2.52 30.74
N ASP A 23 -3.91 2.43 29.54
CA ASP A 23 -3.98 3.51 28.58
C ASP A 23 -5.43 3.62 28.03
N PHE A 24 -5.92 4.85 27.86
CA PHE A 24 -7.27 5.16 27.36
C PHE A 24 -8.44 4.58 28.17
N THR A 25 -8.23 4.13 29.41
CA THR A 25 -9.32 3.65 30.30
C THR A 25 -10.09 4.79 30.96
N ARG A 26 -9.52 5.99 30.99
CA ARG A 26 -10.16 7.20 31.54
C ARG A 26 -10.41 8.21 30.43
N ARG A 27 -11.61 8.79 30.40
CA ARG A 27 -11.94 9.86 29.46
C ARG A 27 -11.18 11.14 29.85
N ARG A 28 -10.01 11.34 29.25
CA ARG A 28 -9.16 12.55 29.38
C ARG A 28 -9.41 13.50 28.22
N LYS A 29 -8.65 14.62 28.12
CA LYS A 29 -8.75 15.60 27.04
C LYS A 29 -8.58 14.98 25.63
N MET A 30 -7.76 13.93 25.50
CA MET A 30 -7.56 13.18 24.24
C MET A 30 -7.85 11.70 24.51
N PRO A 31 -9.10 11.26 24.44
CA PRO A 31 -9.44 9.84 24.39
C PRO A 31 -8.93 9.23 23.08
N HIS A 32 -8.99 7.90 22.95
CA HIS A 32 -8.39 7.19 21.81
C HIS A 32 -9.01 7.59 20.47
N ASP A 33 -10.33 7.77 20.43
CA ASP A 33 -11.11 8.16 19.25
C ASP A 33 -10.66 9.53 18.71
N LEU A 34 -10.73 10.58 19.52
CA LEU A 34 -10.28 11.91 19.13
C LEU A 34 -8.77 11.93 18.78
N LEU A 35 -7.96 11.09 19.45
CA LEU A 35 -6.55 11.01 19.14
C LEU A 35 -6.30 10.39 17.75
N VAL A 36 -6.96 9.28 17.42
CA VAL A 36 -6.88 8.63 16.12
C VAL A 36 -7.42 9.59 15.03
N GLU A 37 -8.59 10.17 15.25
CA GLU A 37 -9.19 11.16 14.35
C GLU A 37 -8.20 12.31 14.07
N SER A 38 -7.55 12.85 15.11
CA SER A 38 -6.57 13.93 14.96
C SER A 38 -5.32 13.54 14.17
N VAL A 39 -4.95 12.25 14.17
CA VAL A 39 -3.80 11.76 13.40
C VAL A 39 -4.17 11.62 11.92
N VAL A 40 -5.37 11.15 11.61
CA VAL A 40 -5.79 10.90 10.22
C VAL A 40 -6.21 12.18 9.47
N VAL A 41 -6.70 13.22 10.15
CA VAL A 41 -7.14 14.47 9.48
C VAL A 41 -6.02 15.46 9.19
N ARG A 42 -4.77 15.06 9.32
CA ARG A 42 -3.62 15.96 9.16
C ARG A 42 -3.46 16.45 7.73
N LYS A 43 -3.20 17.76 7.62
CA LYS A 43 -3.00 18.46 6.34
C LYS A 43 -1.53 18.60 5.92
N GLY A 44 -0.58 18.25 6.80
CA GLY A 44 0.87 18.36 6.55
C GLY A 44 1.48 19.68 7.00
N ARG A 45 0.76 20.48 7.79
CA ARG A 45 1.25 21.74 8.38
C ARG A 45 2.08 21.50 9.64
N THR A 46 2.59 22.57 10.25
CA THR A 46 3.28 22.52 11.53
C THR A 46 2.38 21.91 12.60
N LEU A 47 2.88 20.97 13.39
CA LEU A 47 2.10 20.21 14.38
C LEU A 47 1.31 21.11 15.35
N SER A 48 1.87 22.26 15.77
CA SER A 48 1.16 23.20 16.63
C SER A 48 -0.10 23.79 15.99
N LEU A 49 -0.08 24.03 14.68
CA LEU A 49 -1.24 24.52 13.93
C LEU A 49 -2.27 23.39 13.73
N GLU A 50 -1.82 22.18 13.43
CA GLU A 50 -2.68 21.00 13.29
C GLU A 50 -3.46 20.71 14.58
N VAL A 51 -2.75 20.63 15.70
CA VAL A 51 -3.35 20.37 17.03
C VAL A 51 -4.31 21.49 17.43
N ARG A 52 -3.97 22.75 17.15
CA ARG A 52 -4.82 23.91 17.45
C ARG A 52 -6.10 23.90 16.61
N GLU A 53 -5.98 23.61 15.29
CA GLU A 53 -7.13 23.53 14.41
C GLU A 53 -8.05 22.39 14.83
N PHE A 54 -7.51 21.19 15.05
CA PHE A 54 -8.28 20.04 15.50
C PHE A 54 -9.02 20.35 16.82
N ALA A 55 -8.33 20.91 17.82
CA ALA A 55 -8.94 21.24 19.10
C ALA A 55 -10.08 22.26 18.96
N ARG A 56 -9.97 23.22 18.04
CA ARG A 56 -11.01 24.21 17.74
C ARG A 56 -12.21 23.56 17.07
N GLU A 57 -12.00 22.78 16.02
CA GLU A 57 -13.07 22.12 15.27
C GLU A 57 -13.78 21.02 16.11
N ALA A 58 -13.05 20.33 16.98
CA ALA A 58 -13.60 19.35 17.92
C ALA A 58 -14.24 20.01 19.20
N HIS A 59 -14.37 21.34 19.24
CA HIS A 59 -14.95 22.08 20.37
C HIS A 59 -14.38 21.69 21.74
N MET A 60 -13.07 21.41 21.78
CA MET A 60 -12.44 20.90 22.99
C MET A 60 -12.37 21.96 24.10
N ALA A 61 -12.61 21.55 25.34
CA ALA A 61 -12.52 22.41 26.53
C ALA A 61 -11.05 22.79 26.82
N GLY A 62 -10.56 23.82 26.15
CA GLY A 62 -9.25 24.43 26.34
C GLY A 62 -8.11 23.84 25.47
N PRO A 63 -6.98 24.55 25.42
CA PRO A 63 -5.90 24.21 24.50
C PRO A 63 -5.19 22.89 24.85
N ILE A 64 -4.67 22.24 23.82
CA ILE A 64 -3.77 21.10 23.95
C ILE A 64 -2.37 21.57 23.60
N SER A 65 -1.41 21.34 24.48
CA SER A 65 0.00 21.60 24.18
C SER A 65 0.57 20.50 23.29
N VAL A 66 1.49 20.86 22.38
CA VAL A 66 2.19 19.89 21.52
C VAL A 66 2.86 18.77 22.32
N PRO A 67 3.60 19.05 23.43
CA PRO A 67 4.15 17.98 24.27
C PRO A 67 3.07 17.04 24.87
N GLY A 68 1.94 17.62 25.29
CA GLY A 68 0.80 16.83 25.81
C GLY A 68 0.19 15.93 24.74
N TYR A 69 0.04 16.42 23.53
CA TYR A 69 -0.43 15.66 22.36
C TYR A 69 0.53 14.53 22.02
N LEU A 70 1.83 14.80 21.88
CA LEU A 70 2.84 13.76 21.60
C LEU A 70 2.89 12.69 22.70
N LYS A 71 2.76 13.10 23.98
CA LYS A 71 2.66 12.15 25.10
C LYS A 71 1.39 11.30 25.06
N ALA A 72 0.29 11.81 24.53
CA ALA A 72 -0.91 11.01 24.29
C ALA A 72 -0.68 9.99 23.18
N ARG A 73 -0.05 10.40 22.07
CA ARG A 73 0.31 9.53 20.95
C ARG A 73 1.26 8.39 21.34
N GLU A 74 2.18 8.59 22.27
CA GLU A 74 3.05 7.53 22.78
C GLU A 74 2.27 6.35 23.43
N ARG A 75 1.02 6.57 23.81
CA ARG A 75 0.13 5.52 24.37
C ARG A 75 -0.63 4.77 23.28
N LEU A 76 -0.70 5.33 22.08
CA LEU A 76 -1.37 4.72 20.92
C LEU A 76 -0.43 3.73 20.24
N ARG A 77 -0.90 2.50 20.04
CA ARG A 77 -0.18 1.50 19.25
C ARG A 77 -0.27 1.86 17.76
N PRO A 78 0.85 1.85 17.02
CA PRO A 78 0.83 2.10 15.58
C PRO A 78 -0.08 1.13 14.82
N GLU A 79 -0.11 -0.14 15.24
CA GLU A 79 -0.88 -1.19 14.60
C GLU A 79 -2.40 -0.94 14.64
N ALA A 80 -2.88 -0.09 15.55
CA ALA A 80 -4.29 0.33 15.54
C ALA A 80 -4.64 1.12 14.26
N LEU A 81 -3.72 1.99 13.79
CA LEU A 81 -3.92 2.74 12.54
C LEU A 81 -3.80 1.83 11.30
N LEU A 82 -2.94 0.82 11.33
CA LEU A 82 -2.92 -0.24 10.31
C LEU A 82 -4.24 -1.02 10.31
N GLY A 83 -4.73 -1.38 11.50
CA GLY A 83 -6.04 -2.03 11.67
C GLY A 83 -7.18 -1.19 11.10
N LEU A 84 -7.14 0.13 11.28
CA LEU A 84 -8.10 1.05 10.66
C LEU A 84 -8.01 1.05 9.13
N ALA A 85 -6.81 1.06 8.56
CA ALA A 85 -6.61 0.99 7.11
C ALA A 85 -7.15 -0.32 6.52
N ARG A 86 -6.87 -1.45 7.18
CA ARG A 86 -7.40 -2.77 6.81
C ARG A 86 -8.92 -2.85 6.94
N HIS A 87 -9.49 -2.29 8.03
CA HIS A 87 -10.94 -2.23 8.24
C HIS A 87 -11.64 -1.46 7.13
N HIS A 88 -11.09 -0.31 6.74
CA HIS A 88 -11.60 0.48 5.62
C HIS A 88 -11.59 -0.33 4.31
N ALA A 89 -10.44 -0.92 3.96
CA ALA A 89 -10.30 -1.73 2.75
C ALA A 89 -11.27 -2.93 2.76
N ALA A 90 -11.36 -3.67 3.88
CA ALA A 90 -12.28 -4.80 4.02
C ALA A 90 -13.75 -4.38 3.79
N GLY A 91 -14.10 -3.15 4.17
CA GLY A 91 -15.41 -2.59 3.92
C GLY A 91 -15.79 -2.51 2.45
N VAL A 92 -14.85 -2.20 1.56
CA VAL A 92 -15.08 -2.14 0.10
C VAL A 92 -15.52 -3.52 -0.42
N TYR A 93 -14.88 -4.58 0.06
CA TYR A 93 -15.21 -5.95 -0.38
C TYR A 93 -16.50 -6.47 0.26
N ALA A 94 -16.76 -6.13 1.52
CA ALA A 94 -17.99 -6.50 2.21
C ALA A 94 -19.25 -5.89 1.60
N ASP A 95 -19.15 -4.68 1.05
CA ASP A 95 -20.28 -4.00 0.38
C ASP A 95 -20.55 -4.55 -1.04
N GLY A 96 -19.68 -5.40 -1.56
CA GLY A 96 -19.79 -5.90 -2.93
C GLY A 96 -19.41 -4.88 -4.02
N ASP A 97 -18.86 -3.74 -3.62
CA ASP A 97 -18.52 -2.63 -4.50
C ASP A 97 -17.09 -2.70 -5.02
N TYR A 98 -16.70 -3.85 -5.51
CA TYR A 98 -15.36 -4.12 -6.04
C TYR A 98 -15.44 -4.70 -7.47
N ARG A 99 -14.33 -4.58 -8.15
CA ARG A 99 -14.14 -5.15 -9.50
C ARG A 99 -13.11 -6.27 -9.44
N THR A 100 -13.29 -7.26 -10.29
CA THR A 100 -12.35 -8.35 -10.48
C THR A 100 -11.78 -8.37 -11.89
N TYR A 101 -10.61 -8.95 -12.07
CA TYR A 101 -10.04 -9.30 -13.36
C TYR A 101 -10.15 -10.82 -13.53
N ARG A 102 -10.91 -11.29 -14.52
CA ARG A 102 -11.19 -12.71 -14.72
C ARG A 102 -11.66 -13.44 -13.45
N GLY A 103 -12.49 -12.81 -12.64
CA GLY A 103 -13.04 -13.38 -11.41
C GLY A 103 -12.11 -13.34 -10.19
N MET A 104 -10.92 -12.76 -10.30
CA MET A 104 -9.94 -12.64 -9.22
C MET A 104 -9.62 -11.17 -8.91
N LEU A 105 -9.28 -10.88 -7.67
CA LEU A 105 -8.60 -9.63 -7.31
C LEU A 105 -7.12 -9.75 -7.73
N LEU A 106 -6.52 -8.67 -8.18
CA LEU A 106 -5.09 -8.62 -8.52
C LEU A 106 -4.35 -7.81 -7.46
N VAL A 107 -3.54 -8.48 -6.66
CA VAL A 107 -2.81 -7.88 -5.54
C VAL A 107 -1.32 -7.79 -5.89
N ALA A 108 -0.84 -6.57 -6.10
CA ALA A 108 0.59 -6.33 -6.28
C ALA A 108 1.28 -6.26 -4.92
N ILE A 109 2.40 -6.97 -4.77
CA ILE A 109 3.30 -6.84 -3.63
C ILE A 109 4.59 -6.19 -4.11
N ASP A 110 5.01 -5.14 -3.40
CA ASP A 110 6.26 -4.45 -3.70
C ASP A 110 6.83 -3.78 -2.46
N GLY A 111 8.15 -3.55 -2.50
CA GLY A 111 8.87 -2.83 -1.48
C GLY A 111 9.04 -1.34 -1.79
N SER A 112 9.27 -0.56 -0.76
CA SER A 112 9.67 0.84 -0.87
C SER A 112 10.53 1.25 0.31
N THR A 113 11.18 2.41 0.24
CA THR A 113 11.93 2.97 1.35
C THR A 113 11.43 4.37 1.68
N ALA A 114 11.44 4.76 2.94
CA ALA A 114 11.13 6.12 3.36
C ALA A 114 12.27 6.68 4.21
N ASN A 115 12.62 7.94 3.95
CA ASN A 115 13.57 8.66 4.78
C ASN A 115 12.87 9.15 6.05
N VAL A 116 13.47 8.88 7.20
CA VAL A 116 12.90 9.25 8.50
C VAL A 116 13.82 10.21 9.23
N PRO A 117 13.34 10.99 10.22
CA PRO A 117 14.18 11.83 11.06
C PRO A 117 15.33 11.02 11.64
N THR A 118 16.58 11.48 11.42
CA THR A 118 17.79 10.76 11.80
C THR A 118 18.17 11.07 13.24
N ASN A 119 18.09 10.07 14.10
CA ASN A 119 18.53 10.09 15.50
C ASN A 119 18.89 8.67 15.97
N ALA A 120 19.41 8.53 17.18
CA ALA A 120 19.84 7.24 17.71
C ALA A 120 18.72 6.18 17.74
N GLU A 121 17.47 6.57 18.09
CA GLU A 121 16.35 5.64 18.19
C GLU A 121 15.92 5.14 16.80
N THR A 122 15.87 6.04 15.79
CA THR A 122 15.47 5.68 14.42
C THR A 122 16.53 4.87 13.70
N ILE A 123 17.82 5.18 13.91
CA ILE A 123 18.93 4.37 13.39
C ILE A 123 18.92 2.98 14.02
N ALA A 124 18.72 2.88 15.34
CA ALA A 124 18.63 1.60 16.02
C ALA A 124 17.44 0.75 15.51
N ARG A 125 16.30 1.39 15.26
CA ARG A 125 15.06 0.73 14.80
C ARG A 125 15.15 0.27 13.33
N TRP A 126 15.60 1.14 12.44
CA TRP A 126 15.50 0.91 10.98
C TRP A 126 16.83 0.86 10.25
N GLY A 127 17.92 1.24 10.87
CA GLY A 127 19.22 1.35 10.21
C GLY A 127 19.43 2.70 9.56
N SER A 128 20.57 2.85 8.93
CA SER A 128 20.91 4.02 8.12
C SER A 128 21.51 3.58 6.78
N SER A 129 21.32 4.41 5.76
CA SER A 129 22.01 4.31 4.49
C SER A 129 23.05 5.42 4.41
N SER A 130 24.28 5.07 4.03
CA SER A 130 25.36 6.04 3.80
C SER A 130 25.24 6.57 2.39
N GLY A 131 24.82 7.83 2.25
CA GLY A 131 24.76 8.54 0.98
C GLY A 131 25.18 9.99 1.15
N HIS A 132 26.02 10.53 0.25
CA HIS A 132 26.44 11.93 0.23
C HIS A 132 27.09 12.43 1.53
N GLY A 133 27.84 11.58 2.25
CA GLY A 133 28.66 11.97 3.40
C GLY A 133 27.89 12.18 4.72
N ARG A 134 26.60 11.80 4.78
CA ARG A 134 25.80 11.76 6.02
C ARG A 134 24.99 10.49 6.10
N ASP A 135 24.96 9.90 7.29
CA ASP A 135 24.06 8.79 7.56
C ASP A 135 22.62 9.29 7.62
N GLN A 136 21.75 8.73 6.79
CA GLN A 136 20.32 8.99 6.76
C GLN A 136 19.58 7.77 7.28
N ALA A 137 18.80 7.91 8.34
CA ALA A 137 17.94 6.83 8.82
C ALA A 137 16.87 6.52 7.76
N THR A 138 16.76 5.23 7.39
CA THR A 138 15.90 4.79 6.28
C THR A 138 15.08 3.59 6.71
N MET A 139 13.77 3.72 6.58
CA MET A 139 12.78 2.71 6.90
C MET A 139 12.41 1.93 5.63
N GLY A 140 12.32 0.61 5.73
CA GLY A 140 11.76 -0.26 4.70
C GLY A 140 10.24 -0.35 4.82
N LEU A 141 9.57 -0.40 3.70
CA LEU A 141 8.13 -0.60 3.57
C LEU A 141 7.88 -1.79 2.64
N SER A 142 6.93 -2.65 2.98
CA SER A 142 6.40 -3.67 2.07
C SER A 142 4.89 -3.57 2.07
N GLY A 143 4.26 -3.50 0.90
CA GLY A 143 2.81 -3.31 0.78
C GLY A 143 2.15 -4.32 -0.14
N ALA A 144 0.94 -4.72 0.22
CA ALA A 144 0.03 -5.50 -0.61
C ALA A 144 -1.11 -4.58 -1.07
N PHE A 145 -1.22 -4.35 -2.37
CA PHE A 145 -2.11 -3.37 -2.97
C PHE A 145 -3.00 -4.00 -4.05
N ASP A 146 -4.31 -3.95 -3.88
CA ASP A 146 -5.24 -4.29 -4.96
C ASP A 146 -5.18 -3.24 -6.06
N VAL A 147 -4.64 -3.63 -7.21
CA VAL A 147 -4.38 -2.71 -8.32
C VAL A 147 -5.63 -2.33 -9.10
N VAL A 148 -6.69 -3.15 -9.01
CA VAL A 148 -7.98 -2.93 -9.69
C VAL A 148 -8.85 -1.97 -8.89
N ASN A 149 -8.96 -2.21 -7.57
CA ASN A 149 -9.79 -1.42 -6.66
C ASN A 149 -9.02 -0.31 -5.95
N ARG A 150 -7.70 -0.25 -6.14
CA ARG A 150 -6.81 0.78 -5.57
C ARG A 150 -6.85 0.82 -4.04
N GLN A 151 -6.77 -0.36 -3.41
CA GLN A 151 -6.78 -0.46 -1.94
C GLN A 151 -5.45 -1.03 -1.43
N MET A 152 -4.82 -0.33 -0.48
CA MET A 152 -3.71 -0.88 0.31
C MET A 152 -4.32 -1.84 1.34
N LEU A 153 -4.16 -3.14 1.09
CA LEU A 153 -4.74 -4.19 1.92
C LEU A 153 -3.88 -4.48 3.14
N ASP A 154 -2.57 -4.35 2.97
CA ASP A 154 -1.60 -4.48 4.05
C ASP A 154 -0.34 -3.64 3.82
N LEU A 155 0.29 -3.23 4.91
CA LEU A 155 1.52 -2.46 4.91
C LEU A 155 2.42 -2.87 6.09
N ALA A 156 3.60 -3.40 5.80
CA ALA A 156 4.60 -3.74 6.78
C ALA A 156 5.71 -2.67 6.84
N VAL A 157 6.09 -2.25 8.06
CA VAL A 157 7.22 -1.36 8.33
C VAL A 157 8.38 -2.21 8.84
N ARG A 158 9.53 -2.10 8.19
CA ARG A 158 10.71 -2.94 8.45
C ARG A 158 11.99 -2.10 8.50
N ARG A 159 13.08 -2.76 8.85
CA ARG A 159 14.42 -2.20 8.75
C ARG A 159 14.77 -1.99 7.27
N GLY A 160 15.53 -0.93 6.95
CA GLY A 160 16.05 -0.73 5.60
C GLY A 160 16.87 -1.94 5.12
N GLY A 161 16.67 -2.35 3.87
CA GLY A 161 17.34 -3.52 3.27
C GLY A 161 16.85 -4.89 3.79
N PHE A 162 15.62 -4.97 4.30
CA PHE A 162 14.97 -6.24 4.66
C PHE A 162 14.74 -7.13 3.42
N ASP A 163 14.54 -8.42 3.64
CA ASP A 163 14.15 -9.35 2.56
C ASP A 163 12.64 -9.22 2.31
N GLU A 164 12.26 -8.59 1.19
CA GLU A 164 10.86 -8.37 0.81
C GLU A 164 10.10 -9.68 0.59
N ARG A 165 10.78 -10.75 0.15
CA ARG A 165 10.16 -12.06 -0.05
C ARG A 165 9.67 -12.69 1.25
N ALA A 166 10.36 -12.40 2.35
CA ALA A 166 9.99 -12.91 3.67
C ALA A 166 8.66 -12.32 4.18
N GLU A 167 8.24 -11.17 3.65
CA GLU A 167 6.98 -10.52 4.03
C GLU A 167 5.76 -11.09 3.29
N VAL A 168 5.97 -11.74 2.14
CA VAL A 168 4.87 -12.20 1.27
C VAL A 168 3.87 -13.11 1.98
N PRO A 169 4.26 -14.15 2.76
CA PRO A 169 3.29 -14.99 3.46
C PRO A 169 2.41 -14.21 4.43
N GLY A 170 2.98 -13.27 5.19
CA GLY A 170 2.21 -12.40 6.10
C GLY A 170 1.24 -11.48 5.36
N HIS A 171 1.64 -10.96 4.19
CA HIS A 171 0.74 -10.20 3.33
C HIS A 171 -0.40 -11.06 2.80
N VAL A 172 -0.14 -12.32 2.41
CA VAL A 172 -1.18 -13.25 1.94
C VAL A 172 -2.25 -13.47 3.00
N GLU A 173 -1.84 -13.72 4.26
CA GLU A 173 -2.77 -13.87 5.38
C GLU A 173 -3.62 -12.61 5.58
N ALA A 174 -2.98 -11.45 5.62
CA ALA A 174 -3.67 -10.17 5.80
C ALA A 174 -4.63 -9.83 4.63
N VAL A 175 -4.24 -10.17 3.41
CA VAL A 175 -5.09 -10.02 2.22
C VAL A 175 -6.30 -10.93 2.31
N ALA A 176 -6.10 -12.23 2.61
CA ALA A 176 -7.20 -13.19 2.74
C ALA A 176 -8.24 -12.74 3.77
N ASP A 177 -7.76 -12.22 4.93
CA ASP A 177 -8.64 -11.67 5.96
C ASP A 177 -9.41 -10.43 5.47
N ALA A 178 -8.72 -9.50 4.77
CA ALA A 178 -9.32 -8.25 4.30
C ALA A 178 -10.37 -8.48 3.21
N VAL A 179 -10.16 -9.44 2.31
CA VAL A 179 -11.06 -9.68 1.17
C VAL A 179 -12.16 -10.72 1.45
N GLY A 180 -12.23 -11.27 2.69
CA GLY A 180 -13.31 -12.16 3.11
C GLY A 180 -13.40 -13.46 2.32
N GLY A 181 -12.26 -14.01 1.88
CA GLY A 181 -12.18 -15.25 1.12
C GLY A 181 -12.44 -15.12 -0.38
N LEU A 182 -12.51 -13.90 -0.91
CA LEU A 182 -12.56 -13.68 -2.36
C LEU A 182 -11.30 -14.21 -3.04
N PRO A 183 -11.40 -14.79 -4.25
CA PRO A 183 -10.23 -15.22 -4.99
C PRO A 183 -9.31 -14.04 -5.34
N PHE A 184 -8.02 -14.22 -5.12
CA PHE A 184 -7.01 -13.24 -5.51
C PHE A 184 -5.77 -13.89 -6.08
N ALA A 185 -5.02 -13.16 -6.89
CA ALA A 185 -3.73 -13.54 -7.41
C ALA A 185 -2.70 -12.46 -7.10
N LEU A 186 -1.47 -12.89 -6.79
CA LEU A 186 -0.36 -11.98 -6.53
C LEU A 186 0.35 -11.59 -7.83
N VAL A 187 0.76 -10.33 -7.93
CA VAL A 187 1.57 -9.85 -9.04
C VAL A 187 2.85 -9.22 -8.47
N MET A 188 4.01 -9.78 -8.82
CA MET A 188 5.29 -9.40 -8.21
C MET A 188 6.38 -9.19 -9.26
N ASP A 189 7.37 -8.39 -8.91
CA ASP A 189 8.47 -8.01 -9.78
C ASP A 189 9.57 -9.10 -9.84
N ARG A 190 10.67 -8.80 -10.58
CA ARG A 190 11.82 -9.71 -10.78
C ARG A 190 12.65 -9.97 -9.51
N GLY A 191 12.41 -9.26 -8.42
CA GLY A 191 13.06 -9.46 -7.13
C GLY A 191 12.50 -10.65 -6.34
N TYR A 192 11.25 -11.04 -6.63
CA TYR A 192 10.51 -12.03 -5.85
C TYR A 192 10.72 -13.50 -6.27
N PRO A 193 10.86 -13.87 -7.57
CA PRO A 193 10.93 -15.27 -7.95
C PRO A 193 12.05 -16.00 -7.21
N SER A 194 11.66 -16.99 -6.43
CA SER A 194 12.54 -17.94 -5.76
C SER A 194 11.79 -19.24 -5.50
N PHE A 195 12.48 -20.36 -5.56
CA PHE A 195 11.83 -21.64 -5.35
C PHE A 195 11.15 -21.78 -3.99
N PRO A 196 11.74 -21.28 -2.87
CA PRO A 196 11.06 -21.28 -1.58
C PRO A 196 9.76 -20.47 -1.55
N LEU A 197 9.73 -19.29 -2.15
CA LEU A 197 8.52 -18.49 -2.20
C LEU A 197 7.46 -19.14 -3.10
N MET A 198 7.85 -19.67 -4.27
CA MET A 198 6.93 -20.36 -5.17
C MET A 198 6.30 -21.59 -4.50
N ALA A 199 7.08 -22.36 -3.72
CA ALA A 199 6.57 -23.47 -2.95
C ALA A 199 5.60 -23.03 -1.85
N ALA A 200 5.98 -22.00 -1.06
CA ALA A 200 5.11 -21.47 -0.01
C ALA A 200 3.76 -20.99 -0.57
N LEU A 201 3.76 -20.28 -1.69
CA LEU A 201 2.52 -19.83 -2.34
C LEU A 201 1.69 -20.99 -2.91
N SER A 202 2.37 -22.04 -3.41
CA SER A 202 1.70 -23.27 -3.85
C SER A 202 1.02 -23.98 -2.68
N ASP A 203 1.70 -24.08 -1.52
CA ASP A 203 1.13 -24.69 -0.30
C ASP A 203 -0.05 -23.87 0.25
N MET A 204 0.00 -22.55 0.12
CA MET A 204 -1.10 -21.65 0.51
C MET A 204 -2.24 -21.64 -0.53
N GLY A 205 -2.07 -22.28 -1.69
CA GLY A 205 -3.05 -22.28 -2.77
C GLY A 205 -3.27 -20.92 -3.43
N VAL A 206 -2.28 -20.02 -3.36
CA VAL A 206 -2.39 -18.65 -3.87
C VAL A 206 -1.77 -18.53 -5.25
N PRO A 207 -2.57 -18.19 -6.29
CA PRO A 207 -2.07 -17.95 -7.63
C PRO A 207 -1.17 -16.73 -7.68
N TYR A 208 -0.21 -16.74 -8.60
CA TYR A 208 0.70 -15.61 -8.79
C TYR A 208 1.11 -15.43 -10.25
N VAL A 209 1.54 -14.20 -10.57
CA VAL A 209 2.28 -13.82 -11.77
C VAL A 209 3.55 -13.09 -11.33
N MET A 210 4.72 -13.63 -11.66
CA MET A 210 6.02 -13.04 -11.31
C MET A 210 6.88 -12.87 -12.56
N ARG A 211 7.54 -11.71 -12.66
CA ARG A 211 8.60 -11.51 -13.66
C ARG A 211 9.88 -12.17 -13.19
N CYS A 212 10.52 -12.94 -14.04
CA CYS A 212 11.77 -13.62 -13.75
C CYS A 212 12.99 -12.75 -14.10
N GLN A 213 14.06 -12.87 -13.32
CA GLN A 213 15.38 -12.36 -13.68
C GLN A 213 15.91 -13.12 -14.89
N ARG A 214 16.83 -12.46 -15.64
CA ARG A 214 17.40 -13.01 -16.88
C ARG A 214 17.95 -14.42 -16.70
N ASN A 215 18.57 -14.71 -15.56
CA ASN A 215 19.24 -15.98 -15.27
C ASN A 215 18.41 -16.97 -14.44
N PHE A 216 17.17 -16.64 -14.11
CA PHE A 216 16.29 -17.55 -13.35
C PHE A 216 15.50 -18.47 -14.31
N MET A 217 15.47 -19.76 -14.02
CA MET A 217 14.75 -20.79 -14.79
C MET A 217 15.13 -20.82 -16.30
N ASN A 218 16.42 -20.71 -16.63
CA ASN A 218 16.87 -20.60 -18.02
C ASN A 218 16.57 -21.84 -18.88
N ALA A 219 16.60 -23.04 -18.30
CA ALA A 219 16.29 -24.25 -19.03
C ALA A 219 14.79 -24.30 -19.41
N GLU A 220 13.95 -23.92 -18.46
CA GLU A 220 12.50 -23.88 -18.61
C GLU A 220 12.08 -22.82 -19.64
N PHE A 221 12.69 -21.63 -19.59
CA PHE A 221 12.39 -20.57 -20.55
C PHE A 221 12.92 -20.87 -21.97
N ARG A 222 14.02 -21.62 -22.11
CA ARG A 222 14.42 -22.13 -23.43
C ARG A 222 13.44 -23.15 -23.99
N ALA A 223 12.92 -24.05 -23.13
CA ALA A 223 11.89 -24.97 -23.52
C ALA A 223 10.57 -24.25 -23.87
N CYS A 224 10.23 -23.21 -23.12
CA CYS A 224 9.10 -22.34 -23.39
C CYS A 224 9.20 -21.65 -24.75
N GLU A 225 10.39 -21.10 -25.08
CA GLU A 225 10.65 -20.47 -26.39
C GLU A 225 10.50 -21.48 -27.54
N ALA A 226 11.06 -22.68 -27.37
CA ALA A 226 10.91 -23.77 -28.34
C ALA A 226 9.47 -24.25 -28.52
N ALA A 227 8.64 -24.10 -27.47
CA ALA A 227 7.19 -24.42 -27.50
C ALA A 227 6.31 -23.27 -28.03
N GLY A 228 6.91 -22.17 -28.50
CA GLY A 228 6.16 -21.03 -29.03
C GLY A 228 5.86 -19.92 -28.04
N GLY A 229 6.56 -19.87 -26.91
CA GLY A 229 6.53 -18.77 -25.95
C GLY A 229 5.56 -18.95 -24.79
N ASP A 230 4.89 -20.10 -24.68
CA ASP A 230 3.99 -20.45 -23.58
C ASP A 230 4.08 -21.95 -23.28
N LEU A 231 4.39 -22.30 -22.03
CA LEU A 231 4.62 -23.70 -21.66
C LEU A 231 4.21 -23.96 -20.20
N ARG A 232 3.30 -24.93 -20.00
CA ARG A 232 3.01 -25.50 -18.67
C ARG A 232 4.00 -26.62 -18.39
N LEU A 233 4.51 -26.69 -17.17
CA LEU A 233 5.45 -27.72 -16.74
C LEU A 233 5.36 -28.00 -15.24
N ASP A 234 5.77 -29.17 -14.85
CA ASP A 234 5.97 -29.57 -13.47
C ASP A 234 7.45 -29.38 -13.11
N LEU A 235 7.72 -28.50 -12.15
CA LEU A 235 9.03 -28.06 -11.76
C LEU A 235 9.51 -28.83 -10.53
N GLU A 236 10.40 -29.79 -10.73
CA GLU A 236 11.04 -30.54 -9.64
C GLU A 236 11.93 -29.65 -8.78
N LEU A 237 11.78 -29.67 -7.46
CA LEU A 237 12.63 -28.96 -6.51
C LEU A 237 13.89 -29.79 -6.19
N THR A 238 14.80 -29.88 -7.15
CA THR A 238 16.08 -30.60 -6.99
C THR A 238 17.00 -29.90 -5.99
N ASN A 239 17.92 -30.69 -5.37
CA ASN A 239 18.95 -30.13 -4.48
C ASN A 239 19.77 -29.02 -5.12
N SER A 240 20.00 -29.06 -6.44
CA SER A 240 20.69 -28.02 -7.18
C SER A 240 19.92 -26.69 -7.18
N ARG A 241 18.59 -26.75 -7.43
CA ARG A 241 17.71 -25.56 -7.39
C ARG A 241 17.59 -24.98 -5.99
N LEU A 242 17.49 -25.84 -4.98
CA LEU A 242 17.43 -25.42 -3.60
C LEU A 242 18.74 -24.81 -3.10
N ARG A 243 19.89 -25.19 -3.64
CA ARG A 243 21.19 -24.55 -3.32
C ARG A 243 21.30 -23.11 -3.85
N SER A 244 20.60 -22.79 -4.93
CA SER A 244 20.57 -21.44 -5.49
C SER A 244 19.74 -20.45 -4.64
N ALA A 245 18.92 -20.96 -3.72
CA ALA A 245 18.05 -20.17 -2.84
C ALA A 245 18.78 -19.44 -1.69
N GLY A 246 20.10 -19.30 -1.77
CA GLY A 246 20.92 -18.57 -0.78
C GLY A 246 21.45 -19.46 0.35
N ARG A 247 22.65 -19.13 0.85
CA ARG A 247 23.31 -19.86 1.94
C ARG A 247 22.62 -19.67 3.30
N SER A 248 21.77 -18.65 3.45
CA SER A 248 21.20 -18.21 4.72
C SER A 248 19.98 -19.00 5.18
N ASP A 249 19.36 -19.82 4.30
CA ASP A 249 18.12 -20.51 4.67
C ASP A 249 18.25 -22.04 4.58
N ARG A 250 19.00 -22.59 5.53
CA ARG A 250 19.15 -24.04 5.68
C ARG A 250 17.81 -24.71 6.00
N ASP A 251 17.00 -24.07 6.84
CA ASP A 251 15.71 -24.59 7.29
C ASP A 251 14.67 -24.58 6.16
N ALA A 252 14.69 -23.58 5.27
CA ALA A 252 13.84 -23.57 4.08
C ALA A 252 14.23 -24.69 3.10
N ARG A 253 15.53 -24.98 2.97
CA ARG A 253 16.01 -26.12 2.15
C ARG A 253 15.50 -27.47 2.68
N GLU A 254 15.64 -27.67 3.99
CA GLU A 254 15.24 -28.94 4.63
C GLU A 254 13.75 -29.18 4.48
N ARG A 255 12.92 -28.13 4.58
CA ARG A 255 11.47 -28.19 4.37
C ARG A 255 11.06 -28.49 2.92
N LEU A 256 11.88 -28.11 1.95
CA LEU A 256 11.58 -28.28 0.52
C LEU A 256 12.10 -29.59 -0.07
N VAL A 257 12.93 -30.34 0.68
CA VAL A 257 13.35 -31.68 0.26
C VAL A 257 12.13 -32.60 0.28
N GLY A 258 11.79 -33.15 -0.88
CA GLY A 258 10.61 -34.04 -1.05
C GLY A 258 9.29 -33.28 -1.27
N HIS A 259 9.32 -31.96 -1.44
CA HIS A 259 8.15 -31.21 -1.88
C HIS A 259 7.67 -31.70 -3.25
N ALA A 260 6.36 -31.78 -3.44
CA ALA A 260 5.78 -32.11 -4.72
C ALA A 260 6.23 -31.15 -5.83
N PRO A 261 6.31 -31.61 -7.09
CA PRO A 261 6.65 -30.70 -8.19
C PRO A 261 5.72 -29.49 -8.24
N LEU A 262 6.28 -28.30 -8.48
CA LEU A 262 5.50 -27.08 -8.63
C LEU A 262 4.89 -27.03 -10.04
N ARG A 263 3.57 -27.00 -10.14
CA ARG A 263 2.89 -26.77 -11.41
C ARG A 263 2.97 -25.31 -11.77
N VAL A 264 3.75 -24.98 -12.80
CA VAL A 264 3.96 -23.61 -13.26
C VAL A 264 3.76 -23.50 -14.76
N ARG A 265 3.51 -22.28 -15.19
CA ARG A 265 3.45 -21.88 -16.59
C ARG A 265 4.53 -20.82 -16.80
N CYS A 266 5.42 -21.06 -17.74
CA CYS A 266 6.38 -20.10 -18.24
C CYS A 266 5.80 -19.41 -19.47
N ALA A 267 5.81 -18.09 -19.51
CA ALA A 267 5.34 -17.31 -20.64
C ALA A 267 6.37 -16.26 -21.04
N LEU A 268 6.57 -16.07 -22.34
CA LEU A 268 7.33 -14.99 -22.93
C LEU A 268 6.34 -13.96 -23.45
N VAL A 269 6.32 -12.77 -22.84
CA VAL A 269 5.35 -11.71 -23.15
C VAL A 269 6.03 -10.49 -23.73
N ASP A 270 5.46 -9.92 -24.79
CA ASP A 270 5.90 -8.66 -25.35
C ASP A 270 5.29 -7.50 -24.56
N VAL A 271 6.13 -6.69 -23.95
CA VAL A 271 5.75 -5.47 -23.21
C VAL A 271 6.27 -4.20 -23.90
N GLY A 272 6.62 -4.30 -25.19
CA GLY A 272 7.17 -3.18 -25.98
C GLY A 272 8.65 -2.88 -25.73
N GLY A 273 9.41 -3.83 -25.16
CA GLY A 273 10.85 -3.74 -24.97
C GLY A 273 11.66 -4.37 -26.09
N GLU A 274 13.01 -4.37 -25.97
CA GLU A 274 13.93 -5.00 -26.96
C GLU A 274 13.81 -6.53 -26.99
N ALA A 275 13.35 -7.15 -25.91
CA ALA A 275 13.18 -8.59 -25.77
C ALA A 275 11.92 -8.92 -24.95
N PRO A 276 11.30 -10.08 -25.20
CA PRO A 276 10.16 -10.53 -24.41
C PRO A 276 10.51 -10.68 -22.93
N GLU A 277 9.58 -10.31 -22.06
CA GLU A 277 9.70 -10.51 -20.63
C GLU A 277 9.34 -11.94 -20.24
N LYS A 278 10.14 -12.48 -19.32
CA LYS A 278 9.96 -13.82 -18.77
C LYS A 278 8.99 -13.78 -17.58
N LEU A 279 7.81 -14.34 -17.73
CA LEU A 279 6.85 -14.48 -16.64
C LEU A 279 6.71 -15.95 -16.22
N VAL A 280 6.65 -16.18 -14.91
CA VAL A 280 6.24 -17.46 -14.32
C VAL A 280 4.93 -17.25 -13.55
N THR A 281 3.99 -18.17 -13.75
CA THR A 281 2.68 -18.11 -13.13
C THR A 281 2.14 -19.50 -12.81
N THR A 282 1.22 -19.58 -11.85
CA THR A 282 0.40 -20.78 -11.60
C THR A 282 -0.97 -20.69 -12.27
N ILE A 283 -1.31 -19.55 -12.89
CA ILE A 283 -2.59 -19.31 -13.56
C ILE A 283 -2.56 -19.96 -14.95
N GLY A 284 -3.57 -20.77 -15.23
CA GLY A 284 -3.68 -21.47 -16.51
C GLY A 284 -4.04 -20.56 -17.68
N ASP A 285 -3.76 -20.99 -18.90
CA ASP A 285 -4.11 -20.29 -20.16
C ASP A 285 -5.62 -20.31 -20.44
N ASP A 286 -6.35 -21.21 -19.79
CA ASP A 286 -7.82 -21.25 -19.75
C ASP A 286 -8.43 -20.08 -18.94
N VAL A 287 -7.68 -19.50 -18.01
CA VAL A 287 -8.09 -18.34 -17.18
C VAL A 287 -7.50 -17.05 -17.73
N LEU A 288 -6.19 -17.03 -18.01
CA LEU A 288 -5.47 -15.88 -18.57
C LEU A 288 -4.71 -16.27 -19.83
N ALA A 289 -5.10 -15.73 -20.98
CA ALA A 289 -4.33 -15.88 -22.19
C ALA A 289 -2.95 -15.22 -22.08
N THR A 290 -1.96 -15.61 -22.90
CA THR A 290 -0.59 -15.11 -22.84
C THR A 290 -0.49 -13.59 -23.01
N ASN A 291 -1.29 -13.00 -23.90
CA ASN A 291 -1.38 -11.55 -24.08
C ASN A 291 -1.96 -10.82 -22.87
N GLU A 292 -2.87 -11.44 -22.12
CA GLU A 292 -3.44 -10.87 -20.90
C GLU A 292 -2.43 -10.88 -19.74
N LEU A 293 -1.47 -11.82 -19.71
CA LEU A 293 -0.40 -11.82 -18.72
C LEU A 293 0.45 -10.55 -18.78
N ALA A 294 0.69 -10.00 -19.99
CA ALA A 294 1.40 -8.72 -20.14
C ALA A 294 0.61 -7.58 -19.49
N GLU A 295 -0.71 -7.53 -19.68
CA GLU A 295 -1.60 -6.53 -19.09
C GLU A 295 -1.63 -6.66 -17.56
N VAL A 296 -1.85 -7.87 -17.04
CA VAL A 296 -1.85 -8.15 -15.59
C VAL A 296 -0.52 -7.76 -14.97
N TYR A 297 0.59 -8.12 -15.60
CA TYR A 297 1.91 -7.72 -15.11
C TYR A 297 2.12 -6.20 -15.13
N HIS A 298 1.63 -5.51 -16.16
CA HIS A 298 1.69 -4.05 -16.23
C HIS A 298 0.91 -3.37 -15.10
N MET A 299 -0.21 -3.94 -14.66
CA MET A 299 -1.00 -3.40 -13.54
C MET A 299 -0.22 -3.39 -12.23
N ARG A 300 0.82 -4.21 -12.06
CA ARG A 300 1.72 -4.22 -10.89
C ARG A 300 2.25 -2.82 -10.52
N TRP A 301 2.48 -1.97 -11.53
CA TRP A 301 2.93 -0.59 -11.31
C TRP A 301 1.97 0.23 -10.42
N GLY A 302 0.77 -0.27 -10.19
CA GLY A 302 -0.20 0.34 -9.29
C GLY A 302 0.34 0.51 -7.86
N VAL A 303 1.07 -0.48 -7.32
CA VAL A 303 1.64 -0.41 -5.96
C VAL A 303 2.77 0.63 -5.87
N GLU A 304 3.66 0.71 -6.87
CA GLU A 304 4.68 1.75 -6.93
C GLU A 304 4.05 3.15 -6.99
N THR A 305 2.98 3.29 -7.79
CA THR A 305 2.20 4.53 -7.89
C THR A 305 1.53 4.88 -6.56
N CYS A 306 1.04 3.88 -5.81
CA CYS A 306 0.47 4.09 -4.48
C CYS A 306 1.53 4.59 -3.49
N PHE A 307 2.70 3.96 -3.44
CA PHE A 307 3.80 4.46 -2.60
C PHE A 307 4.23 5.87 -2.97
N GLN A 308 4.32 6.17 -4.27
CA GLN A 308 4.63 7.52 -4.73
C GLN A 308 3.53 8.51 -4.33
N PHE A 309 2.27 8.14 -4.43
CA PHE A 309 1.14 8.94 -3.99
C PHE A 309 1.21 9.24 -2.48
N MET A 310 1.51 8.23 -1.64
CA MET A 310 1.68 8.42 -0.20
C MET A 310 2.85 9.37 0.11
N LYS A 311 3.98 9.26 -0.58
CA LYS A 311 5.16 10.11 -0.34
C LYS A 311 4.97 11.53 -0.86
N ASP A 312 4.51 11.69 -2.09
CA ASP A 312 4.50 12.98 -2.79
C ASP A 312 3.22 13.78 -2.49
N ARG A 313 2.05 13.13 -2.46
CA ARG A 313 0.75 13.80 -2.33
C ARG A 313 0.27 13.85 -0.88
N LEU A 314 0.31 12.73 -0.19
CA LEU A 314 0.00 12.70 1.24
C LEU A 314 1.13 13.23 2.11
N GLN A 315 2.33 13.43 1.54
CA GLN A 315 3.51 13.91 2.25
C GLN A 315 3.84 13.02 3.46
N MET A 316 3.78 11.69 3.26
CA MET A 316 4.00 10.70 4.31
C MET A 316 5.31 10.95 5.08
N GLU A 317 6.39 11.36 4.38
CA GLU A 317 7.70 11.64 4.99
C GLU A 317 7.75 12.96 5.79
N ASN A 318 6.65 13.74 5.82
CA ASN A 318 6.51 14.93 6.66
C ASN A 318 6.01 14.52 8.05
N PHE A 319 6.84 13.84 8.82
CA PHE A 319 6.50 13.26 10.11
C PHE A 319 6.20 14.29 11.19
N THR A 320 5.28 13.96 12.10
CA THR A 320 4.88 14.84 13.23
C THR A 320 5.75 14.66 14.45
N GLY A 321 6.55 13.61 14.50
CA GLY A 321 7.44 13.30 15.59
C GLY A 321 8.74 12.65 15.11
N THR A 322 9.70 12.55 16.00
CA THR A 322 11.03 11.99 15.72
C THR A 322 11.24 10.61 16.32
N ARG A 323 10.28 10.11 17.09
CA ARG A 323 10.35 8.77 17.69
C ARG A 323 9.75 7.71 16.75
N PRO A 324 10.30 6.49 16.73
CA PRO A 324 9.83 5.43 15.83
C PRO A 324 8.33 5.18 15.90
N LYS A 325 7.74 5.09 17.08
CA LYS A 325 6.31 4.85 17.27
C LYS A 325 5.43 5.92 16.59
N LEU A 326 5.82 7.20 16.70
CA LEU A 326 5.06 8.31 16.10
C LEU A 326 5.18 8.30 14.57
N ILE A 327 6.35 7.91 14.07
CA ILE A 327 6.63 7.77 12.64
C ILE A 327 5.79 6.63 12.04
N GLU A 328 5.75 5.47 12.70
CA GLU A 328 4.92 4.32 12.26
C GLU A 328 3.43 4.70 12.24
N GLN A 329 2.94 5.45 13.23
CA GLN A 329 1.57 5.97 13.23
C GLN A 329 1.29 6.87 12.02
N ASP A 330 2.22 7.77 11.69
CA ASP A 330 2.08 8.66 10.54
C ASP A 330 2.07 7.88 9.21
N VAL A 331 2.86 6.81 9.10
CA VAL A 331 2.88 5.92 7.92
C VAL A 331 1.55 5.17 7.75
N TYR A 332 1.05 4.56 8.82
CA TYR A 332 -0.21 3.81 8.74
C TYR A 332 -1.43 4.73 8.54
N ALA A 333 -1.40 5.94 9.11
CA ALA A 333 -2.41 6.96 8.81
C ALA A 333 -2.39 7.38 7.34
N ALA A 334 -1.20 7.46 6.72
CA ALA A 334 -1.09 7.75 5.29
C ALA A 334 -1.64 6.61 4.41
N ALA A 335 -1.48 5.35 4.82
CA ALA A 335 -2.09 4.21 4.14
C ALA A 335 -3.64 4.27 4.21
N TYR A 336 -4.19 4.55 5.39
CA TYR A 336 -5.63 4.77 5.56
C TYR A 336 -6.14 5.90 4.65
N LEU A 337 -5.47 7.06 4.68
CA LEU A 337 -5.85 8.20 3.84
C LEU A 337 -5.73 7.92 2.34
N ALA A 338 -4.76 7.09 1.94
CA ALA A 338 -4.65 6.67 0.54
C ALA A 338 -5.88 5.85 0.13
N ASN A 339 -6.31 4.89 0.96
CA ASN A 339 -7.50 4.10 0.70
C ASN A 339 -8.76 4.97 0.59
N VAL A 340 -8.99 5.86 1.55
CA VAL A 340 -10.13 6.80 1.52
C VAL A 340 -10.11 7.66 0.25
N ALA A 341 -8.94 8.21 -0.13
CA ALA A 341 -8.82 9.05 -1.32
C ALA A 341 -9.08 8.27 -2.62
N PHE A 342 -8.62 7.01 -2.69
CA PHE A 342 -8.87 6.16 -3.84
C PHE A 342 -10.32 5.71 -3.92
N ASP A 343 -10.96 5.46 -2.78
CA ASP A 343 -12.38 5.09 -2.71
C ASP A 343 -13.26 6.23 -3.24
N LEU A 344 -13.06 7.46 -2.75
CA LEU A 344 -13.73 8.64 -3.26
C LEU A 344 -13.49 8.88 -4.76
N ALA A 345 -12.25 8.67 -5.22
CA ALA A 345 -11.93 8.81 -6.63
C ALA A 345 -12.61 7.72 -7.49
N ASN A 346 -12.68 6.47 -7.00
CA ASN A 346 -13.37 5.38 -7.67
C ASN A 346 -14.87 5.65 -7.78
N GLU A 347 -15.50 6.18 -6.71
CA GLU A 347 -16.90 6.59 -6.69
C GLU A 347 -17.16 7.70 -7.71
N ALA A 348 -16.37 8.77 -7.66
CA ALA A 348 -16.49 9.88 -8.59
C ALA A 348 -16.30 9.47 -10.07
N GLU A 349 -15.37 8.53 -10.35
CA GLU A 349 -15.18 7.96 -11.68
C GLU A 349 -16.41 7.15 -12.13
N ARG A 350 -17.08 6.44 -11.22
CA ARG A 350 -18.32 5.69 -11.52
C ARG A 350 -19.49 6.61 -11.80
N GLU A 351 -19.73 7.60 -10.95
CA GLU A 351 -20.81 8.56 -11.15
C GLU A 351 -20.65 9.36 -12.43
N ALA A 352 -19.41 9.77 -12.75
CA ALA A 352 -19.10 10.50 -13.98
C ALA A 352 -19.09 9.61 -15.24
N SER A 353 -19.24 8.30 -15.15
CA SER A 353 -19.05 7.37 -16.28
C SER A 353 -20.01 7.62 -17.44
N GLY A 354 -21.26 7.96 -17.15
CA GLY A 354 -22.27 8.31 -18.16
C GLY A 354 -21.91 9.57 -18.93
N ASP A 355 -21.49 10.62 -18.24
CA ASP A 355 -21.05 11.88 -18.83
C ASP A 355 -19.77 11.72 -19.65
N ILE A 356 -18.83 10.91 -19.15
CA ILE A 356 -17.58 10.57 -19.87
C ILE A 356 -17.92 9.88 -21.19
N ALA A 357 -18.80 8.89 -21.16
CA ALA A 357 -19.24 8.18 -22.36
C ALA A 357 -19.95 9.10 -23.37
N ALA A 358 -20.84 9.97 -22.88
CA ALA A 358 -21.59 10.91 -23.73
C ALA A 358 -20.68 11.94 -24.41
N ARG A 359 -19.58 12.35 -23.78
CA ARG A 359 -18.63 13.34 -24.35
C ARG A 359 -17.64 12.76 -25.35
N GLY A 360 -17.54 11.42 -25.46
CA GLY A 360 -16.69 10.75 -26.45
C GLY A 360 -15.20 11.11 -26.37
N TYR A 361 -14.62 11.21 -25.19
CA TYR A 361 -13.20 11.55 -25.02
C TYR A 361 -12.28 10.54 -25.73
N LYS A 362 -11.23 11.06 -26.40
CA LYS A 362 -10.19 10.24 -27.07
C LYS A 362 -9.45 9.29 -26.14
N HIS A 363 -9.31 9.65 -24.85
CA HIS A 363 -8.58 8.91 -23.85
C HIS A 363 -9.50 8.56 -22.67
N ARG A 364 -9.20 7.46 -21.99
CA ARG A 364 -9.81 7.16 -20.70
C ARG A 364 -9.59 8.33 -19.75
N MET A 365 -10.62 8.75 -19.06
CA MET A 365 -10.55 9.81 -18.05
C MET A 365 -10.43 9.19 -16.65
N THR A 366 -9.72 9.87 -15.77
CA THR A 366 -9.58 9.53 -14.35
C THR A 366 -9.66 10.80 -13.52
N VAL A 367 -10.04 10.69 -12.25
CA VAL A 367 -10.05 11.82 -11.31
C VAL A 367 -8.63 12.38 -11.13
N ASN A 368 -8.50 13.69 -11.08
CA ASN A 368 -7.25 14.36 -10.76
C ASN A 368 -6.89 14.12 -9.29
N ARG A 369 -5.95 13.20 -9.05
CA ARG A 369 -5.53 12.78 -7.70
C ARG A 369 -5.00 13.92 -6.84
N THR A 370 -4.44 14.98 -7.44
CA THR A 370 -3.96 16.16 -6.70
C THR A 370 -5.11 16.95 -6.14
N VAL A 371 -6.17 17.13 -6.94
CA VAL A 371 -7.40 17.79 -6.51
C VAL A 371 -8.10 16.95 -5.45
N ALA A 372 -8.22 15.63 -5.67
CA ALA A 372 -8.85 14.72 -4.71
C ALA A 372 -8.23 14.82 -3.31
N ILE A 373 -6.89 14.84 -3.23
CA ILE A 373 -6.22 15.00 -1.94
C ILE A 373 -6.41 16.40 -1.35
N GLY A 374 -6.40 17.44 -2.17
CA GLY A 374 -6.64 18.81 -1.70
C GLY A 374 -8.01 18.91 -1.03
N VAL A 375 -9.06 18.53 -1.75
CA VAL A 375 -10.45 18.55 -1.27
C VAL A 375 -10.60 17.67 -0.03
N LEU A 376 -10.08 16.43 -0.06
CA LEU A 376 -10.15 15.54 1.09
C LEU A 376 -9.48 16.16 2.33
N LYS A 377 -8.26 16.68 2.20
CA LYS A 377 -7.54 17.29 3.33
C LYS A 377 -8.26 18.52 3.90
N ASP A 378 -8.97 19.28 3.08
CA ASP A 378 -9.69 20.46 3.54
C ASP A 378 -10.97 20.11 4.27
N GLU A 379 -11.72 19.13 3.81
CA GLU A 379 -13.01 18.75 4.36
C GLU A 379 -12.97 17.62 5.41
N LEU A 380 -11.93 16.79 5.42
CA LEU A 380 -11.86 15.57 6.23
C LEU A 380 -12.10 15.83 7.73
N ILE A 381 -11.55 16.92 8.27
CA ILE A 381 -11.72 17.26 9.68
C ILE A 381 -13.19 17.50 10.03
N ARG A 382 -13.95 18.14 9.15
CA ARG A 382 -15.38 18.41 9.34
C ARG A 382 -16.20 17.12 9.24
N ILE A 383 -15.86 16.28 8.25
CA ILE A 383 -16.53 14.99 8.04
C ILE A 383 -16.36 14.08 9.26
N VAL A 384 -15.11 13.96 9.76
CA VAL A 384 -14.77 13.09 10.88
C VAL A 384 -15.45 13.57 12.18
N LEU A 385 -15.52 14.88 12.39
CA LEU A 385 -16.11 15.47 13.59
C LEU A 385 -17.64 15.69 13.50
N ALA A 386 -18.26 15.52 12.34
CA ALA A 386 -19.71 15.63 12.22
C ALA A 386 -20.39 14.51 13.01
N GLU A 387 -21.30 14.87 13.92
CA GLU A 387 -22.05 13.89 14.74
C GLU A 387 -23.16 13.20 13.95
N ASP A 388 -23.82 13.95 13.07
CA ASP A 388 -24.95 13.46 12.27
C ASP A 388 -24.45 12.68 11.04
N ALA A 389 -24.92 11.45 10.90
CA ALA A 389 -24.58 10.57 9.79
C ALA A 389 -25.07 11.12 8.43
N ALA A 390 -26.25 11.74 8.38
CA ALA A 390 -26.80 12.31 7.15
C ALA A 390 -25.99 13.53 6.69
N VAL A 391 -25.51 14.33 7.64
CA VAL A 391 -24.61 15.46 7.32
C VAL A 391 -23.28 14.96 6.74
N ARG A 392 -22.69 13.90 7.34
CA ARG A 392 -21.47 13.29 6.81
C ARG A 392 -21.66 12.75 5.39
N GLU A 393 -22.77 12.06 5.17
CA GLU A 393 -23.09 11.48 3.86
C GLU A 393 -23.26 12.58 2.80
N ALA A 394 -23.97 13.65 3.13
CA ALA A 394 -24.10 14.81 2.25
C ALA A 394 -22.74 15.43 1.90
N MET A 395 -21.86 15.65 2.88
CA MET A 395 -20.52 16.17 2.65
C MET A 395 -19.68 15.25 1.77
N MET A 396 -19.78 13.94 1.96
CA MET A 396 -19.07 12.96 1.13
C MET A 396 -19.59 12.98 -0.30
N SER A 397 -20.90 13.04 -0.50
CA SER A 397 -21.55 13.15 -1.82
C SER A 397 -21.13 14.44 -2.55
N ASP A 398 -21.04 15.57 -1.85
CA ASP A 398 -20.57 16.83 -2.42
C ASP A 398 -19.12 16.71 -2.92
N ILE A 399 -18.25 16.05 -2.15
CA ILE A 399 -16.87 15.77 -2.57
C ILE A 399 -16.84 14.90 -3.83
N VAL A 400 -17.59 13.81 -3.86
CA VAL A 400 -17.67 12.90 -5.01
C VAL A 400 -18.12 13.67 -6.26
N ALA A 401 -19.15 14.50 -6.13
CA ALA A 401 -19.65 15.33 -7.23
C ALA A 401 -18.62 16.37 -7.71
N GLU A 402 -17.85 16.97 -6.79
CA GLU A 402 -16.75 17.89 -7.15
C GLU A 402 -15.64 17.15 -7.88
N LEU A 403 -15.20 15.99 -7.37
CA LEU A 403 -14.16 15.18 -8.01
C LEU A 403 -14.56 14.68 -9.39
N GLY A 404 -15.83 14.35 -9.60
CA GLY A 404 -16.38 13.97 -10.91
C GLY A 404 -16.26 15.05 -11.98
N ARG A 405 -16.12 16.32 -11.59
CA ARG A 405 -15.87 17.47 -12.51
C ARG A 405 -14.37 17.67 -12.76
N CYS A 406 -13.50 17.12 -11.94
CA CYS A 406 -12.04 17.32 -11.98
C CYS A 406 -11.32 16.12 -12.63
N LEU A 407 -11.66 15.82 -13.89
CA LEU A 407 -11.10 14.69 -14.63
C LEU A 407 -9.86 15.07 -15.45
N VAL A 408 -8.93 14.14 -15.58
CA VAL A 408 -7.73 14.25 -16.42
C VAL A 408 -7.59 13.02 -17.33
N PRO A 409 -7.05 13.19 -18.57
CA PRO A 409 -6.86 12.07 -19.48
C PRO A 409 -5.72 11.15 -19.05
N VAL A 410 -5.94 9.85 -19.07
CA VAL A 410 -4.90 8.83 -18.98
C VAL A 410 -4.26 8.68 -20.36
N ARG A 411 -3.05 9.19 -20.52
CA ARG A 411 -2.31 9.08 -21.78
C ARG A 411 -1.41 7.84 -21.73
N PRO A 412 -1.65 6.82 -22.58
CA PRO A 412 -0.76 5.67 -22.67
C PRO A 412 0.62 6.09 -23.18
N ALA A 413 1.65 5.36 -22.82
CA ALA A 413 3.04 5.53 -23.27
C ALA A 413 3.72 6.87 -22.90
N ARG A 414 3.30 7.57 -21.86
CA ARG A 414 4.05 8.72 -21.36
C ARG A 414 5.22 8.24 -20.51
N ALA A 415 6.35 7.91 -21.17
CA ALA A 415 7.61 7.67 -20.51
C ALA A 415 8.28 9.00 -20.14
N TYR A 416 8.75 9.12 -18.90
CA TYR A 416 9.64 10.21 -18.50
C TYR A 416 11.03 9.61 -18.36
N ASP A 417 12.03 10.25 -18.98
CA ASP A 417 13.42 9.89 -18.75
C ASP A 417 13.74 9.96 -17.27
N ARG A 418 14.27 8.87 -16.73
CA ARG A 418 14.64 8.75 -15.31
C ARG A 418 15.92 9.49 -14.97
N ASP A 419 16.63 10.04 -15.97
CA ASP A 419 17.90 10.73 -15.80
C ASP A 419 17.76 12.00 -14.95
N GLY A 420 18.35 12.00 -13.79
CA GLY A 420 18.56 13.15 -12.92
C GLY A 420 17.47 13.45 -11.88
N LEU A 421 16.41 12.64 -11.73
CA LEU A 421 15.37 12.86 -10.73
C LEU A 421 15.74 12.38 -9.31
N GLU A 422 16.65 11.41 -9.19
CA GLU A 422 17.09 10.91 -7.88
C GLU A 422 17.85 11.95 -7.06
N SER A 423 18.70 12.75 -7.69
CA SER A 423 19.46 13.81 -7.01
C SER A 423 18.61 14.98 -6.52
N LYS A 424 17.46 15.24 -7.17
CA LYS A 424 16.51 16.31 -6.79
C LYS A 424 15.54 15.90 -5.68
N ARG A 425 15.29 14.60 -5.49
CA ARG A 425 14.41 14.08 -4.42
C ARG A 425 15.06 14.14 -3.04
N ALA A 426 16.38 13.97 -2.94
CA ALA A 426 17.11 14.00 -1.68
C ALA A 426 17.02 15.33 -0.91
N ASN A 427 16.59 16.42 -1.57
CA ASN A 427 16.53 17.76 -0.99
C ASN A 427 15.12 18.32 -0.76
N ARG A 428 14.04 17.56 -1.01
CA ARG A 428 12.69 18.12 -0.95
C ARG A 428 12.15 18.33 0.45
N TYR A 429 12.61 17.59 1.46
CA TYR A 429 12.18 17.74 2.84
C TYR A 429 13.38 17.67 3.78
N SER A 430 13.57 18.70 4.58
CA SER A 430 14.42 18.62 5.76
C SER A 430 13.67 17.77 6.79
N ASN A 431 14.06 16.51 6.97
CA ASN A 431 13.44 15.57 7.91
C ASN A 431 13.61 15.98 9.38
N THR A 432 14.20 17.13 9.66
CA THR A 432 14.43 17.65 11.02
C THR A 432 13.40 18.66 11.46
N HIS A 433 12.77 19.39 10.53
CA HIS A 433 11.76 20.41 10.87
C HIS A 433 10.69 20.49 9.79
N LYS A 434 9.43 20.37 10.18
CA LYS A 434 8.30 20.73 9.31
C LYS A 434 8.38 22.20 8.96
N ARG A 435 8.31 22.51 7.67
CA ARG A 435 8.16 23.90 7.23
C ARG A 435 6.75 24.37 7.61
N ALA A 436 6.64 25.62 8.03
CA ALA A 436 5.36 26.22 8.43
C ALA A 436 4.39 26.38 7.24
N PHE A 437 4.92 26.38 6.00
CA PHE A 437 4.18 26.57 4.75
C PHE A 437 4.79 25.75 3.61
#